data_0fc54cd792e22aa345680fb522b2edb6
#
_entry.id   0fc54cd792e22aa345680fb522b2edb6
#
_cell.length_a   1.000
_cell.length_b   1.000
_cell.length_c   1.000
_cell.angle_alpha   90.00
_cell.angle_beta   90.00
_cell.angle_gamma   90.00
#
_symmetry.space_group_name_H-M   'P 1'
#
loop_
_entity.id
_entity.type
_entity.pdbx_description
1 polymer ?
#
loop_
_entity_poly.entity_id
_entity_poly.type
_entity_poly.pdbx_seq_one_letter_code
_entity_poly.pdbx_strand_id
1 'polypeptide(L)'
;MFVKIIPMVCAAVALITAAPAFAGEHTVQMLNRGPGGTMIFSPSVVQARPGDTIRFVPTDPGHNAETIAGMIPAGATVQRGPMGREFVLRVTQAGVYGVKCAPHYSMGMVALIQVGPASSNLAAVRTAVARTPPIARRRFTEMLTRVR
;
A
#
# COMPACT_ATOMS: atom_id res chain seq x y z
N MET A 1 59.43 41.98 -9.67
CA MET A 1 58.15 41.77 -10.42
C MET A 1 57.69 40.33 -10.14
N PHE A 2 56.83 40.14 -9.16
CA PHE A 2 56.40 38.79 -8.73
C PHE A 2 55.05 38.48 -9.38
N VAL A 3 55.05 37.46 -10.26
CA VAL A 3 53.84 36.96 -10.87
C VAL A 3 53.15 36.00 -9.90
N LYS A 4 51.95 36.38 -9.40
CA LYS A 4 51.09 35.50 -8.59
C LYS A 4 50.35 34.52 -9.52
N ILE A 5 50.71 33.26 -9.43
CA ILE A 5 49.96 32.17 -10.09
C ILE A 5 48.77 31.83 -9.21
N ILE A 6 47.54 32.05 -9.70
CA ILE A 6 46.30 31.68 -9.05
C ILE A 6 45.95 30.24 -9.53
N PRO A 7 45.82 29.24 -8.63
CA PRO A 7 45.38 27.91 -9.02
C PRO A 7 43.90 27.92 -9.40
N MET A 8 43.58 27.51 -10.62
CA MET A 8 42.22 27.31 -11.12
C MET A 8 41.72 25.96 -10.57
N VAL A 9 40.85 26.04 -9.59
CA VAL A 9 40.14 24.85 -9.04
C VAL A 9 39.02 24.46 -10.00
N CYS A 10 39.20 23.40 -10.77
CA CYS A 10 38.14 22.78 -11.55
C CYS A 10 37.22 22.00 -10.61
N ALA A 11 36.05 22.54 -10.32
CA ALA A 11 34.99 21.81 -9.63
C ALA A 11 34.36 20.81 -10.62
N ALA A 12 34.63 19.54 -10.44
CA ALA A 12 33.94 18.47 -11.18
C ALA A 12 32.51 18.32 -10.65
N VAL A 13 31.53 18.73 -11.43
CA VAL A 13 30.10 18.49 -11.13
C VAL A 13 29.81 17.01 -11.49
N ALA A 14 29.69 16.17 -10.48
CA ALA A 14 29.20 14.79 -10.67
C ALA A 14 27.70 14.81 -11.00
N LEU A 15 27.35 14.54 -12.25
CA LEU A 15 25.95 14.26 -12.64
C LEU A 15 25.55 12.91 -12.05
N ILE A 16 24.75 12.95 -10.98
CA ILE A 16 24.10 11.75 -10.45
C ILE A 16 22.94 11.43 -11.40
N THR A 17 23.12 10.46 -12.29
CA THR A 17 22.04 9.90 -13.11
C THR A 17 21.17 9.03 -12.23
N ALA A 18 19.97 9.51 -11.87
CA ALA A 18 18.98 8.68 -11.23
C ALA A 18 18.52 7.58 -12.21
N ALA A 19 18.78 6.32 -11.87
CA ALA A 19 18.27 5.20 -12.66
C ALA A 19 16.71 5.21 -12.61
N PRO A 20 16.02 4.90 -13.71
CA PRO A 20 14.57 4.80 -13.70
C PRO A 20 14.15 3.72 -12.72
N ALA A 21 13.42 4.12 -11.68
CA ALA A 21 12.80 3.18 -10.77
C ALA A 21 11.63 2.53 -11.51
N PHE A 22 11.76 1.26 -11.88
CA PHE A 22 10.64 0.49 -12.42
C PHE A 22 9.58 0.33 -11.33
N ALA A 23 8.32 0.63 -11.69
CA ALA A 23 7.17 0.37 -10.82
C ALA A 23 7.06 -1.13 -10.56
N GLY A 24 7.03 -1.53 -9.30
CA GLY A 24 6.82 -2.91 -8.89
C GLY A 24 5.36 -3.33 -9.05
N GLU A 25 5.14 -4.64 -9.22
CA GLU A 25 3.81 -5.23 -9.17
C GLU A 25 3.75 -6.24 -8.01
N HIS A 26 2.71 -6.13 -7.19
CA HIS A 26 2.43 -7.01 -6.07
C HIS A 26 1.10 -7.72 -6.29
N THR A 27 1.08 -9.04 -6.25
CA THR A 27 -0.15 -9.81 -6.40
C THR A 27 -0.74 -10.17 -5.05
N VAL A 28 -2.04 -9.94 -4.88
CA VAL A 28 -2.84 -10.31 -3.72
C VAL A 28 -3.99 -11.19 -4.17
N GLN A 29 -4.03 -12.42 -3.67
CA GLN A 29 -5.11 -13.37 -3.97
C GLN A 29 -6.34 -13.09 -3.09
N MET A 30 -7.52 -13.23 -3.65
CA MET A 30 -8.80 -13.19 -2.95
C MET A 30 -9.30 -14.63 -2.75
N LEU A 31 -9.36 -15.08 -1.48
CA LEU A 31 -9.53 -16.48 -1.13
C LEU A 31 -10.69 -16.70 -0.15
N ASN A 32 -11.47 -17.75 -0.38
CA ASN A 32 -12.43 -18.24 0.60
C ASN A 32 -11.72 -18.83 1.82
N ARG A 33 -10.58 -19.49 1.60
CA ARG A 33 -9.77 -20.13 2.65
C ARG A 33 -8.28 -20.11 2.30
N GLY A 34 -7.44 -19.91 3.29
CA GLY A 34 -5.99 -19.93 3.14
C GLY A 34 -5.27 -19.90 4.49
N PRO A 35 -3.94 -19.71 4.51
CA PRO A 35 -3.13 -19.76 5.72
C PRO A 35 -3.56 -18.78 6.83
N GLY A 36 -4.21 -17.68 6.46
CA GLY A 36 -4.72 -16.67 7.41
C GLY A 36 -6.15 -16.92 7.89
N GLY A 37 -6.80 -18.03 7.51
CA GLY A 37 -8.18 -18.34 7.87
C GLY A 37 -9.15 -18.35 6.69
N THR A 38 -10.39 -17.93 6.95
CA THR A 38 -11.44 -17.85 5.92
C THR A 38 -11.69 -16.40 5.51
N MET A 39 -12.14 -16.21 4.27
CA MET A 39 -12.41 -14.90 3.68
C MET A 39 -11.22 -13.97 3.89
N ILE A 40 -10.17 -14.18 3.08
CA ILE A 40 -8.88 -13.50 3.25
C ILE A 40 -8.34 -12.93 1.94
N PHE A 41 -7.57 -11.85 2.07
CA PHE A 41 -6.56 -11.44 1.10
C PHE A 41 -5.22 -12.09 1.45
N SER A 42 -4.50 -12.62 0.46
CA SER A 42 -3.20 -13.25 0.66
C SER A 42 -2.16 -12.74 -0.34
N PRO A 43 -1.10 -12.07 0.11
CA PRO A 43 -0.82 -11.65 1.49
C PRO A 43 -1.79 -10.57 1.99
N SER A 44 -2.00 -10.52 3.30
CA SER A 44 -2.87 -9.50 3.93
C SER A 44 -2.17 -8.18 4.23
N VAL A 45 -0.85 -8.16 4.20
CA VAL A 45 -0.02 -6.94 4.30
C VAL A 45 0.96 -6.92 3.14
N VAL A 46 0.98 -5.81 2.40
CA VAL A 46 1.91 -5.56 1.29
C VAL A 46 2.76 -4.36 1.62
N GLN A 47 4.07 -4.48 1.37
CA GLN A 47 5.02 -3.37 1.40
C GLN A 47 5.29 -2.95 -0.04
N ALA A 48 4.96 -1.73 -0.40
CA ALA A 48 5.10 -1.18 -1.75
C ALA A 48 5.86 0.16 -1.74
N ARG A 49 6.20 0.63 -2.92
CA ARG A 49 6.78 1.95 -3.15
C ARG A 49 5.79 2.84 -3.89
N PRO A 50 5.88 4.16 -3.77
CA PRO A 50 5.08 5.06 -4.60
C PRO A 50 5.29 4.77 -6.09
N GLY A 51 4.19 4.59 -6.83
CA GLY A 51 4.19 4.21 -8.24
C GLY A 51 3.97 2.72 -8.51
N ASP A 52 4.10 1.85 -7.50
CA ASP A 52 3.81 0.43 -7.63
C ASP A 52 2.32 0.18 -7.91
N THR A 53 2.03 -1.04 -8.36
CA THR A 53 0.67 -1.55 -8.54
C THR A 53 0.41 -2.76 -7.65
N ILE A 54 -0.80 -2.81 -7.09
CA ILE A 54 -1.28 -3.94 -6.30
C ILE A 54 -2.40 -4.61 -7.11
N ARG A 55 -2.15 -5.83 -7.57
CA ARG A 55 -3.09 -6.62 -8.36
C ARG A 55 -3.85 -7.56 -7.45
N PHE A 56 -5.16 -7.34 -7.31
CA PHE A 56 -6.06 -8.23 -6.58
C PHE A 56 -6.66 -9.24 -7.55
N VAL A 57 -6.37 -10.53 -7.33
CA VAL A 57 -6.79 -11.63 -8.22
C VAL A 57 -7.87 -12.46 -7.53
N PRO A 58 -9.08 -12.59 -8.13
CA PRO A 58 -10.15 -13.43 -7.57
C PRO A 58 -9.84 -14.91 -7.83
N THR A 59 -9.01 -15.50 -6.99
CA THR A 59 -8.68 -16.94 -7.03
C THR A 59 -9.92 -17.77 -6.73
N ASP A 60 -10.71 -17.34 -5.74
CA ASP A 60 -12.04 -17.89 -5.46
C ASP A 60 -13.12 -16.88 -5.87
N PRO A 61 -14.34 -17.34 -6.23
CA PRO A 61 -15.43 -16.46 -6.63
C PRO A 61 -16.05 -15.69 -5.45
N GLY A 62 -16.79 -14.61 -5.75
CA GLY A 62 -17.59 -13.87 -4.78
C GLY A 62 -16.84 -12.78 -4.02
N HIS A 63 -15.70 -12.33 -4.53
CA HIS A 63 -14.88 -11.30 -3.91
C HIS A 63 -14.70 -10.07 -4.80
N ASN A 64 -14.43 -8.94 -4.13
CA ASN A 64 -13.87 -7.75 -4.73
C ASN A 64 -12.80 -7.15 -3.79
N ALA A 65 -12.11 -6.12 -4.26
CA ALA A 65 -11.24 -5.31 -3.41
C ALA A 65 -11.59 -3.84 -3.59
N GLU A 66 -11.72 -3.12 -2.48
CA GLU A 66 -11.91 -1.67 -2.50
C GLU A 66 -11.17 -1.01 -1.34
N THR A 67 -10.65 0.19 -1.58
CA THR A 67 -10.02 0.98 -0.52
C THR A 67 -11.08 1.56 0.43
N ILE A 68 -10.69 1.77 1.68
CA ILE A 68 -11.61 2.23 2.74
C ILE A 68 -11.43 3.74 2.95
N ALA A 69 -12.53 4.49 2.86
CA ALA A 69 -12.54 5.92 3.20
C ALA A 69 -12.02 6.14 4.63
N GLY A 70 -11.14 7.13 4.81
CA GLY A 70 -10.46 7.38 6.09
C GLY A 70 -9.26 6.48 6.38
N MET A 71 -8.99 5.49 5.52
CA MET A 71 -7.82 4.62 5.61
C MET A 71 -6.95 4.69 4.34
N ILE A 72 -6.89 5.84 3.71
CA ILE A 72 -6.03 6.14 2.55
C ILE A 72 -5.27 7.43 2.83
N PRO A 73 -4.05 7.61 2.26
CA PRO A 73 -3.30 8.85 2.40
C PRO A 73 -4.01 10.05 1.79
N ALA A 74 -3.66 11.24 2.28
CA ALA A 74 -4.11 12.49 1.67
C ALA A 74 -3.70 12.55 0.19
N GLY A 75 -4.61 13.01 -0.67
CA GLY A 75 -4.40 13.06 -2.12
C GLY A 75 -4.73 11.75 -2.86
N ALA A 76 -4.90 10.63 -2.14
CA ALA A 76 -5.43 9.40 -2.73
C ALA A 76 -6.96 9.44 -2.79
N THR A 77 -7.54 8.74 -3.76
CA THR A 77 -8.99 8.59 -3.92
C THR A 77 -9.43 7.17 -3.57
N VAL A 78 -10.66 7.04 -3.05
CA VAL A 78 -11.28 5.73 -2.84
C VAL A 78 -11.50 5.05 -4.18
N GLN A 79 -11.03 3.82 -4.31
CA GLN A 79 -11.16 3.00 -5.50
C GLN A 79 -11.91 1.72 -5.17
N ARG A 80 -12.72 1.26 -6.12
CA ARG A 80 -13.56 0.07 -5.97
C ARG A 80 -13.37 -0.85 -7.17
N GLY A 81 -12.89 -2.05 -6.90
CA GLY A 81 -12.80 -3.10 -7.88
C GLY A 81 -14.16 -3.77 -8.13
N PRO A 82 -14.40 -4.25 -9.37
CA PRO A 82 -15.61 -4.97 -9.72
C PRO A 82 -15.65 -6.35 -9.03
N MET A 83 -16.88 -6.84 -8.81
CA MET A 83 -17.10 -8.16 -8.21
C MET A 83 -16.62 -9.28 -9.14
N GLY A 84 -15.85 -10.23 -8.59
CA GLY A 84 -15.40 -11.43 -9.30
C GLY A 84 -14.41 -11.17 -10.43
N ARG A 85 -13.82 -9.99 -10.48
CA ARG A 85 -12.81 -9.63 -11.49
C ARG A 85 -11.54 -9.14 -10.85
N GLU A 86 -10.45 -9.25 -11.59
CA GLU A 86 -9.18 -8.64 -11.22
C GLU A 86 -9.32 -7.12 -11.07
N PHE A 87 -8.66 -6.59 -10.04
CA PHE A 87 -8.61 -5.16 -9.77
C PHE A 87 -7.17 -4.74 -9.54
N VAL A 88 -6.74 -3.70 -10.26
CA VAL A 88 -5.38 -3.13 -10.15
C VAL A 88 -5.46 -1.79 -9.45
N LEU A 89 -4.92 -1.73 -8.24
CA LEU A 89 -4.78 -0.51 -7.45
C LEU A 89 -3.38 0.07 -7.69
N ARG A 90 -3.30 1.24 -8.29
CA ARG A 90 -2.05 2.00 -8.40
C ARG A 90 -1.87 2.86 -7.14
N VAL A 91 -0.76 2.68 -6.44
CA VAL A 91 -0.46 3.41 -5.20
C VAL A 91 0.64 4.44 -5.45
N THR A 92 0.27 5.72 -5.49
CA THR A 92 1.18 6.84 -5.79
C THR A 92 1.53 7.66 -4.56
N GLN A 93 0.66 7.69 -3.56
CA GLN A 93 0.85 8.46 -2.33
C GLN A 93 1.45 7.57 -1.24
N ALA A 94 2.50 8.04 -0.57
CA ALA A 94 3.08 7.36 0.58
C ALA A 94 2.10 7.33 1.76
N GLY A 95 2.09 6.22 2.48
CA GLY A 95 1.23 6.00 3.64
C GLY A 95 0.60 4.62 3.64
N VAL A 96 -0.49 4.46 4.37
CA VAL A 96 -1.19 3.19 4.55
C VAL A 96 -2.54 3.25 3.85
N TYR A 97 -2.84 2.23 3.05
CA TYR A 97 -4.14 2.01 2.42
C TYR A 97 -4.81 0.81 3.08
N GLY A 98 -5.98 1.03 3.68
CA GLY A 98 -6.86 -0.05 4.12
C GLY A 98 -7.72 -0.54 2.97
N VAL A 99 -7.79 -1.85 2.80
CA VAL A 99 -8.57 -2.52 1.75
C VAL A 99 -9.55 -3.49 2.39
N LYS A 100 -10.75 -3.59 1.82
CA LYS A 100 -11.78 -4.55 2.23
C LYS A 100 -12.36 -5.27 1.01
N CYS A 101 -12.91 -6.44 1.23
CA CYS A 101 -13.89 -7.07 0.34
C CYS A 101 -15.29 -6.66 0.80
N ALA A 102 -16.10 -6.04 -0.06
CA ALA A 102 -17.39 -5.49 0.34
C ALA A 102 -18.31 -6.54 0.97
N PRO A 103 -18.61 -7.70 0.33
CA PRO A 103 -19.51 -8.69 0.90
C PRO A 103 -18.99 -9.39 2.18
N HIS A 104 -17.66 -9.45 2.36
CA HIS A 104 -17.07 -10.20 3.46
C HIS A 104 -16.33 -9.31 4.49
N TYR A 105 -16.63 -8.00 4.49
CA TYR A 105 -16.00 -7.06 5.41
C TYR A 105 -16.28 -7.39 6.88
N SER A 106 -17.51 -7.74 7.22
CA SER A 106 -17.90 -8.17 8.57
C SER A 106 -17.24 -9.48 9.00
N MET A 107 -16.85 -10.33 8.03
CA MET A 107 -16.11 -11.56 8.25
C MET A 107 -14.59 -11.32 8.36
N GLY A 108 -14.14 -10.06 8.22
CA GLY A 108 -12.76 -9.68 8.38
C GLY A 108 -11.92 -9.84 7.11
N MET A 109 -12.52 -9.87 5.91
CA MET A 109 -11.77 -9.88 4.66
C MET A 109 -11.19 -8.50 4.36
N VAL A 110 -9.99 -8.26 4.87
CA VAL A 110 -9.30 -6.98 4.84
C VAL A 110 -7.80 -7.15 4.58
N ALA A 111 -7.17 -6.09 4.08
CA ALA A 111 -5.72 -6.00 3.87
C ALA A 111 -5.20 -4.60 4.18
N LEU A 112 -3.90 -4.49 4.45
CA LEU A 112 -3.16 -3.23 4.54
C LEU A 112 -2.07 -3.19 3.47
N ILE A 113 -2.00 -2.08 2.75
CA ILE A 113 -0.92 -1.78 1.82
C ILE A 113 -0.13 -0.61 2.41
N GLN A 114 1.11 -0.84 2.81
CA GLN A 114 2.03 0.23 3.20
C GLN A 114 2.84 0.67 1.99
N VAL A 115 2.79 1.95 1.67
CA VAL A 115 3.50 2.57 0.55
C VAL A 115 4.56 3.51 1.11
N GLY A 116 5.83 3.12 1.00
CA GLY A 116 6.91 3.88 1.63
C GLY A 116 6.71 4.06 3.14
N PRO A 117 7.09 5.21 3.73
CA PRO A 117 6.87 5.49 5.14
C PRO A 117 5.39 5.57 5.49
N ALA A 118 4.97 4.88 6.57
CA ALA A 118 3.57 4.86 7.02
C ALA A 118 3.15 6.13 7.78
N SER A 119 4.11 6.97 8.17
CA SER A 119 3.90 8.09 9.10
C SER A 119 2.89 9.13 8.63
N SER A 120 2.63 9.25 7.32
CA SER A 120 1.76 10.29 6.78
C SER A 120 0.29 10.19 7.24
N ASN A 121 -0.23 8.97 7.43
CA ASN A 121 -1.62 8.76 7.83
C ASN A 121 -1.84 7.63 8.84
N LEU A 122 -0.79 7.07 9.43
CA LEU A 122 -0.91 5.92 10.34
C LEU A 122 -1.83 6.20 11.54
N ALA A 123 -1.77 7.41 12.11
CA ALA A 123 -2.64 7.80 13.22
C ALA A 123 -4.12 7.82 12.80
N ALA A 124 -4.44 8.36 11.62
CA ALA A 124 -5.78 8.36 11.07
C ALA A 124 -6.30 6.94 10.79
N VAL A 125 -5.43 6.07 10.25
CA VAL A 125 -5.77 4.65 10.01
C VAL A 125 -6.09 3.94 11.33
N ARG A 126 -5.28 4.12 12.38
CA ARG A 126 -5.55 3.54 13.71
C ARG A 126 -6.90 4.00 14.27
N THR A 127 -7.24 5.27 14.11
CA THR A 127 -8.54 5.81 14.52
C THR A 127 -9.69 5.21 13.70
N ALA A 128 -9.50 5.06 12.39
CA ALA A 128 -10.52 4.46 11.51
C ALA A 128 -10.73 2.98 11.81
N VAL A 129 -9.68 2.23 12.13
CA VAL A 129 -9.74 0.81 12.51
C VAL A 129 -10.66 0.59 13.71
N ALA A 130 -10.70 1.49 14.67
CA ALA A 130 -11.59 1.38 15.83
C ALA A 130 -13.09 1.35 15.47
N ARG A 131 -13.46 1.85 14.30
CA ARG A 131 -14.83 1.92 13.79
C ARG A 131 -15.20 0.78 12.83
N THR A 132 -14.27 -0.12 12.55
CA THR A 132 -14.50 -1.25 11.64
C THR A 132 -15.26 -2.38 12.35
N PRO A 133 -15.87 -3.32 11.59
CA PRO A 133 -16.52 -4.49 12.19
C PRO A 133 -15.55 -5.28 13.10
N PRO A 134 -16.05 -5.96 14.14
CA PRO A 134 -15.18 -6.55 15.19
C PRO A 134 -14.08 -7.49 14.66
N ILE A 135 -14.41 -8.37 13.70
CA ILE A 135 -13.43 -9.30 13.13
C ILE A 135 -12.42 -8.56 12.25
N ALA A 136 -12.88 -7.61 11.44
CA ALA A 136 -12.00 -6.75 10.64
C ALA A 136 -11.06 -5.93 11.53
N ARG A 137 -11.57 -5.36 12.63
CA ARG A 137 -10.79 -4.60 13.61
C ARG A 137 -9.66 -5.43 14.19
N ARG A 138 -9.95 -6.65 14.63
CA ARG A 138 -8.94 -7.56 15.15
C ARG A 138 -7.84 -7.82 14.12
N ARG A 139 -8.21 -8.18 12.89
CA ARG A 139 -7.26 -8.44 11.81
C ARG A 139 -6.43 -7.20 11.45
N PHE A 140 -7.05 -6.03 11.34
CA PHE A 140 -6.32 -4.78 11.12
C PHE A 140 -5.34 -4.48 12.26
N THR A 141 -5.73 -4.69 13.51
CA THR A 141 -4.85 -4.47 14.66
C THR A 141 -3.62 -5.37 14.59
N GLU A 142 -3.78 -6.64 14.24
CA GLU A 142 -2.67 -7.57 14.02
C GLU A 142 -1.78 -7.14 12.84
N MET A 143 -2.37 -6.71 11.72
CA MET A 143 -1.61 -6.22 10.56
C MET A 143 -0.81 -4.95 10.85
N LEU A 144 -1.37 -4.04 11.66
CA LEU A 144 -0.72 -2.77 12.05
C LEU A 144 0.57 -2.99 12.85
N THR A 145 0.79 -4.16 13.45
CA THR A 145 2.07 -4.50 14.09
C THR A 145 3.21 -4.68 13.09
N ARG A 146 2.89 -4.92 11.82
CA ARG A 146 3.85 -5.11 10.72
C ARG A 146 4.06 -3.86 9.87
N VAL A 147 3.34 -2.80 10.15
CA VAL A 147 3.50 -1.49 9.49
C VAL A 147 4.59 -0.68 10.19
N ARG A 148 5.55 -0.14 9.43
CA ARG A 148 6.74 0.55 9.94
C ARG A 148 6.82 2.00 9.46
#